data_385eda47efcc1fbf1595e290cf6fc8e0
#
_entry.id   385eda47efcc1fbf1595e290cf6fc8e0
#
_cell.length_a   1.000
_cell.length_b   1.000
_cell.length_c   1.000
_cell.angle_alpha   90.00
_cell.angle_beta   90.00
_cell.angle_gamma   90.00
#
_symmetry.space_group_name_H-M   'P 1'
#
loop_
_entity.id
_entity.type
_entity.pdbx_description
1 polymer ?
#
loop_
_entity_poly.entity_id
_entity_poly.type
_entity_poly.pdbx_seq_one_letter_code
_entity_poly.pdbx_strand_id
1 'polypeptide(L)'
;MGHLHSGHIALIEASRNKSDVTVASIFVNPMQFGASEDLEAYPRTLAEDLAKLEQAGVAAVFTPNASDIYPDGIDQHTAVDVPGLTDVLCGASRPEHFRGVTTVVTKLLGLVRPHLAFFGAKDLQQVLVIQKMVRDLCINTEIITVPTMREADGLAMSSRNTYLSDEERAANIDVYLIN
;
A
#
# COMPACT_ATOMS: atom_id res chain seq x y z
N MET A 1 3.42 -0.78 4.17
CA MET A 1 3.70 0.10 5.32
C MET A 1 4.42 -0.64 6.46
N GLY A 2 4.83 -1.84 6.27
CA GLY A 2 5.41 -2.73 7.27
C GLY A 2 4.42 -3.78 7.80
N HIS A 3 4.85 -4.58 8.78
CA HIS A 3 4.13 -5.74 9.32
C HIS A 3 3.72 -6.71 8.20
N LEU A 4 4.76 -7.21 7.50
CA LEU A 4 4.59 -7.98 6.27
C LEU A 4 3.99 -9.36 6.54
N HIS A 5 3.05 -9.76 5.69
CA HIS A 5 2.39 -11.06 5.67
C HIS A 5 2.47 -11.69 4.28
N SER A 6 1.98 -12.93 4.12
CA SER A 6 2.07 -13.68 2.86
C SER A 6 1.49 -12.92 1.66
N GLY A 7 0.47 -12.08 1.85
CA GLY A 7 -0.05 -11.22 0.80
C GLY A 7 0.99 -10.24 0.24
N HIS A 8 1.89 -9.70 1.09
CA HIS A 8 3.00 -8.87 0.64
C HIS A 8 4.08 -9.70 -0.06
N ILE A 9 4.34 -10.91 0.44
CA ILE A 9 5.33 -11.81 -0.19
C ILE A 9 4.86 -12.21 -1.60
N ALA A 10 3.56 -12.42 -1.81
CA ALA A 10 3.01 -12.67 -3.15
C ALA A 10 3.28 -11.52 -4.14
N LEU A 11 3.29 -10.26 -3.69
CA LEU A 11 3.72 -9.12 -4.52
C LEU A 11 5.20 -9.22 -4.91
N ILE A 12 6.06 -9.60 -3.96
CA ILE A 12 7.50 -9.78 -4.20
C ILE A 12 7.74 -10.92 -5.19
N GLU A 13 7.06 -12.05 -5.05
CA GLU A 13 7.14 -13.17 -5.97
C GLU A 13 6.68 -12.78 -7.38
N ALA A 14 5.56 -12.06 -7.50
CA ALA A 14 5.09 -11.55 -8.78
C ALA A 14 6.11 -10.60 -9.43
N SER A 15 6.77 -9.75 -8.63
CA SER A 15 7.84 -8.87 -9.09
C SER A 15 9.04 -9.67 -9.59
N ARG A 16 9.55 -10.62 -8.80
CA ARG A 16 10.70 -11.45 -9.17
C ARG A 16 10.48 -12.28 -10.43
N ASN A 17 9.25 -12.69 -10.67
CA ASN A 17 8.90 -13.45 -11.89
C ASN A 17 8.85 -12.58 -13.15
N LYS A 18 8.82 -11.24 -13.01
CA LYS A 18 8.67 -10.30 -14.13
C LYS A 18 9.80 -9.28 -14.26
N SER A 19 10.73 -9.24 -13.30
CA SER A 19 11.78 -8.21 -13.22
C SER A 19 13.12 -8.81 -12.83
N ASP A 20 14.21 -8.26 -13.34
CA ASP A 20 15.57 -8.65 -13.00
C ASP A 20 15.95 -8.22 -11.58
N VAL A 21 15.41 -7.09 -11.12
CA VAL A 21 15.68 -6.52 -9.80
C VAL A 21 14.38 -6.13 -9.13
N THR A 22 14.17 -6.63 -7.91
CA THR A 22 13.03 -6.28 -7.07
C THR A 22 13.47 -5.37 -5.94
N VAL A 23 12.81 -4.21 -5.83
CA VAL A 23 12.99 -3.24 -4.74
C VAL A 23 11.68 -3.14 -3.97
N ALA A 24 11.75 -3.12 -2.65
CA ALA A 24 10.59 -2.88 -1.79
C ALA A 24 10.72 -1.52 -1.08
N SER A 25 9.59 -0.92 -0.73
CA SER A 25 9.54 0.25 0.17
C SER A 25 8.72 -0.07 1.41
N ILE A 26 9.21 0.33 2.58
CA ILE A 26 8.48 0.28 3.85
C ILE A 26 8.43 1.70 4.40
N PHE A 27 7.24 2.30 4.35
CA PHE A 27 7.00 3.65 4.86
C PHE A 27 5.56 3.76 5.39
N VAL A 28 5.41 4.12 6.66
CA VAL A 28 4.12 4.46 7.25
C VAL A 28 3.85 5.93 6.95
N ASN A 29 3.08 6.16 5.88
CA ASN A 29 2.84 7.50 5.36
C ASN A 29 1.84 8.27 6.23
N PRO A 30 2.24 9.32 6.96
CA PRO A 30 1.32 10.04 7.84
C PRO A 30 0.22 10.79 7.05
N MET A 31 0.48 11.20 5.81
CA MET A 31 -0.46 11.98 5.01
C MET A 31 -1.73 11.21 4.61
N GLN A 32 -1.72 9.88 4.68
CA GLN A 32 -2.88 9.06 4.32
C GLN A 32 -3.74 8.62 5.51
N PHE A 33 -3.38 9.06 6.73
CA PHE A 33 -4.15 8.78 7.94
C PHE A 33 -4.96 10.01 8.36
N GLY A 34 -6.26 9.81 8.58
CA GLY A 34 -7.11 10.80 9.21
C GLY A 34 -6.79 10.98 10.69
N ALA A 35 -7.22 12.09 11.29
CA ALA A 35 -6.95 12.42 12.69
C ALA A 35 -7.45 11.36 13.70
N SER A 36 -8.44 10.55 13.33
CA SER A 36 -9.02 9.47 14.15
C SER A 36 -8.51 8.08 13.78
N GLU A 37 -7.57 7.97 12.85
CA GLU A 37 -7.05 6.68 12.39
C GLU A 37 -5.83 6.19 13.19
N ASP A 38 -5.47 4.93 12.98
CA ASP A 38 -4.52 4.14 13.79
C ASP A 38 -3.02 4.42 13.49
N LEU A 39 -2.64 5.64 13.10
CA LEU A 39 -1.25 5.97 12.73
C LEU A 39 -0.23 5.62 13.83
N GLU A 40 -0.53 5.94 15.09
CA GLU A 40 0.37 5.65 16.22
C GLU A 40 0.39 4.16 16.56
N ALA A 41 -0.78 3.52 16.50
CA ALA A 41 -0.95 2.10 16.79
C ALA A 41 -0.53 1.19 15.62
N TYR A 42 -0.28 1.74 14.42
CA TYR A 42 0.07 0.94 13.27
C TYR A 42 1.34 0.10 13.51
N PRO A 43 1.31 -1.22 13.27
CA PRO A 43 2.42 -2.12 13.60
C PRO A 43 3.73 -1.74 12.88
N ARG A 44 4.82 -1.66 13.64
CA ARG A 44 6.16 -1.35 13.13
C ARG A 44 7.11 -2.46 13.50
N THR A 45 7.37 -3.37 12.57
CA THR A 45 8.17 -4.59 12.75
C THR A 45 9.34 -4.61 11.76
N LEU A 46 10.08 -3.50 11.63
CA LEU A 46 11.06 -3.30 10.56
C LEU A 46 12.10 -4.42 10.49
N ALA A 47 12.65 -4.87 11.61
CA ALA A 47 13.69 -5.92 11.61
C ALA A 47 13.13 -7.26 11.07
N GLU A 48 11.94 -7.64 11.47
CA GLU A 48 11.26 -8.84 10.98
C GLU A 48 10.88 -8.72 9.50
N ASP A 49 10.44 -7.53 9.09
CA ASP A 49 10.07 -7.24 7.71
C ASP A 49 11.29 -7.32 6.79
N LEU A 50 12.43 -6.76 7.20
CA LEU A 50 13.69 -6.85 6.45
C LEU A 50 14.15 -8.29 6.31
N ALA A 51 14.08 -9.11 7.36
CA ALA A 51 14.42 -10.53 7.29
C ALA A 51 13.50 -11.29 6.31
N LYS A 52 12.18 -11.02 6.29
CA LYS A 52 11.24 -11.61 5.33
C LYS A 52 11.56 -11.19 3.89
N LEU A 53 11.89 -9.92 3.66
CA LEU A 53 12.23 -9.41 2.33
C LEU A 53 13.55 -9.98 1.81
N GLU A 54 14.57 -10.12 2.68
CA GLU A 54 15.84 -10.77 2.36
C GLU A 54 15.61 -12.22 1.94
N GLN A 55 14.86 -12.99 2.74
CA GLN A 55 14.50 -14.38 2.41
C GLN A 55 13.71 -14.49 1.11
N ALA A 56 12.85 -13.50 0.82
CA ALA A 56 12.11 -13.43 -0.43
C ALA A 56 12.96 -12.96 -1.62
N GLY A 57 14.24 -12.62 -1.43
CA GLY A 57 15.18 -12.24 -2.49
C GLY A 57 14.98 -10.83 -3.03
N VAL A 58 14.56 -9.90 -2.18
CA VAL A 58 14.50 -8.46 -2.51
C VAL A 58 15.92 -7.89 -2.53
N ALA A 59 16.27 -7.17 -3.59
CA ALA A 59 17.61 -6.65 -3.80
C ALA A 59 17.90 -5.39 -2.95
N ALA A 60 16.91 -4.56 -2.70
CA ALA A 60 17.02 -3.36 -1.87
C ALA A 60 15.69 -3.00 -1.21
N VAL A 61 15.76 -2.42 -0.01
CA VAL A 61 14.58 -1.92 0.71
C VAL A 61 14.76 -0.44 1.00
N PHE A 62 13.81 0.37 0.55
CA PHE A 62 13.76 1.80 0.84
C PHE A 62 12.90 2.06 2.08
N THR A 63 13.51 2.57 3.14
CA THR A 63 12.87 2.78 4.45
C THR A 63 13.01 4.23 4.92
N PRO A 64 12.36 5.19 4.22
CA PRO A 64 12.49 6.61 4.55
C PRO A 64 11.75 6.97 5.84
N ASN A 65 12.22 8.03 6.51
CA ASN A 65 11.46 8.73 7.54
C ASN A 65 10.48 9.74 6.90
N ALA A 66 9.54 10.26 7.70
CA ALA A 66 8.59 11.27 7.21
C ALA A 66 9.29 12.55 6.71
N SER A 67 10.35 12.99 7.39
CA SER A 67 11.16 14.14 6.97
C SER A 67 11.93 13.93 5.65
N ASP A 68 12.24 12.68 5.27
CA ASP A 68 12.89 12.38 3.99
C ASP A 68 11.88 12.53 2.82
N ILE A 69 10.62 12.21 3.08
CA ILE A 69 9.55 12.30 2.09
C ILE A 69 8.90 13.69 2.09
N TYR A 70 8.75 14.31 3.25
CA TYR A 70 8.07 15.61 3.46
C TYR A 70 8.98 16.57 4.23
N PRO A 71 10.06 17.11 3.61
CA PRO A 71 11.04 17.95 4.32
C PRO A 71 10.45 19.23 4.91
N ASP A 72 9.42 19.80 4.26
CA ASP A 72 8.75 21.03 4.70
C ASP A 72 7.46 20.73 5.52
N GLY A 73 7.26 19.46 5.92
CA GLY A 73 6.04 19.00 6.58
C GLY A 73 4.92 18.64 5.59
N ILE A 74 3.90 17.94 6.09
CA ILE A 74 2.79 17.41 5.26
C ILE A 74 1.80 18.51 4.83
N ASP A 75 1.67 19.59 5.59
CA ASP A 75 0.67 20.64 5.37
C ASP A 75 1.09 21.63 4.24
N GLN A 76 2.37 21.77 3.98
CA GLN A 76 2.91 22.68 2.97
C GLN A 76 3.51 21.94 1.76
N HIS A 77 3.13 20.69 1.60
CA HIS A 77 3.69 19.83 0.57
C HIS A 77 2.85 19.82 -0.70
N THR A 78 3.51 19.79 -1.86
CA THR A 78 2.82 19.56 -3.14
C THR A 78 2.08 18.23 -3.07
N ALA A 79 0.78 18.26 -3.29
CA ALA A 79 -0.08 17.08 -3.27
C ALA A 79 -0.53 16.71 -4.68
N VAL A 80 -0.77 15.43 -4.90
CA VAL A 80 -1.38 14.87 -6.10
C VAL A 80 -2.78 14.41 -5.77
N ASP A 81 -3.76 14.84 -6.56
CA ASP A 81 -5.16 14.46 -6.40
C ASP A 81 -5.70 13.83 -7.69
N VAL A 82 -6.67 12.92 -7.58
CA VAL A 82 -7.30 12.22 -8.71
C VAL A 82 -8.83 12.32 -8.58
N PRO A 83 -9.40 13.47 -8.97
CA PRO A 83 -10.84 13.72 -8.83
C PRO A 83 -11.71 12.66 -9.49
N GLY A 84 -12.89 12.40 -8.91
CA GLY A 84 -13.89 11.48 -9.42
C GLY A 84 -13.72 10.03 -8.97
N LEU A 85 -12.48 9.55 -8.77
CA LEU A 85 -12.22 8.23 -8.19
C LEU A 85 -11.96 8.27 -6.69
N THR A 86 -11.55 9.41 -6.16
CA THR A 86 -11.17 9.61 -4.76
C THR A 86 -12.33 10.09 -3.88
N ASP A 87 -13.49 10.41 -4.49
CA ASP A 87 -14.64 11.02 -3.79
C ASP A 87 -15.75 10.01 -3.49
N VAL A 88 -15.57 8.73 -3.85
CA VAL A 88 -16.55 7.66 -3.70
C VAL A 88 -15.99 6.51 -2.86
N LEU A 89 -16.86 5.61 -2.39
CA LEU A 89 -16.48 4.40 -1.63
C LEU A 89 -15.55 4.76 -0.44
N CYS A 90 -14.35 4.14 -0.38
CA CYS A 90 -13.39 4.41 0.68
C CYS A 90 -12.97 5.89 0.74
N GLY A 91 -12.94 6.60 -0.39
CA GLY A 91 -12.61 8.02 -0.42
C GLY A 91 -13.69 8.90 0.21
N ALA A 92 -14.96 8.54 0.05
CA ALA A 92 -16.07 9.25 0.70
C ALA A 92 -16.05 9.08 2.23
N SER A 93 -15.66 7.88 2.72
CA SER A 93 -15.57 7.60 4.16
C SER A 93 -14.25 8.06 4.81
N ARG A 94 -13.22 8.28 4.01
CA ARG A 94 -11.87 8.67 4.45
C ARG A 94 -11.38 9.87 3.65
N PRO A 95 -11.90 11.08 3.91
CA PRO A 95 -11.44 12.29 3.23
C PRO A 95 -9.91 12.44 3.32
N GLU A 96 -9.26 12.92 2.27
CA GLU A 96 -7.81 13.10 2.14
C GLU A 96 -6.98 11.80 2.06
N HIS A 97 -7.53 10.63 2.35
CA HIS A 97 -6.80 9.36 2.32
C HIS A 97 -6.11 9.13 0.97
N PHE A 98 -6.86 9.18 -0.11
CA PHE A 98 -6.31 8.93 -1.44
C PHE A 98 -5.36 10.04 -1.90
N ARG A 99 -5.56 11.28 -1.49
CA ARG A 99 -4.61 12.37 -1.73
C ARG A 99 -3.26 12.07 -1.07
N GLY A 100 -3.27 11.51 0.14
CA GLY A 100 -2.06 11.02 0.79
C GLY A 100 -1.41 9.85 0.04
N VAL A 101 -2.21 8.90 -0.43
CA VAL A 101 -1.74 7.73 -1.20
C VAL A 101 -1.13 8.15 -2.53
N THR A 102 -1.81 8.95 -3.34
CA THR A 102 -1.32 9.39 -4.65
C THR A 102 -0.08 10.24 -4.54
N THR A 103 -0.01 11.11 -3.54
CA THR A 103 1.17 11.94 -3.29
C THR A 103 2.39 11.08 -2.95
N VAL A 104 2.29 10.16 -1.98
CA VAL A 104 3.42 9.32 -1.60
C VAL A 104 3.83 8.37 -2.73
N VAL A 105 2.88 7.76 -3.43
CA VAL A 105 3.18 6.85 -4.54
C VAL A 105 3.86 7.59 -5.70
N THR A 106 3.42 8.80 -6.04
CA THR A 106 4.10 9.63 -7.04
C THR A 106 5.55 9.88 -6.65
N LYS A 107 5.82 10.22 -5.39
CA LYS A 107 7.20 10.43 -4.90
C LYS A 107 8.02 9.14 -4.94
N LEU A 108 7.47 8.03 -4.49
CA LEU A 108 8.15 6.72 -4.53
C LEU A 108 8.49 6.31 -5.97
N LEU A 109 7.56 6.47 -6.90
CA LEU A 109 7.80 6.19 -8.32
C LEU A 109 8.85 7.14 -8.91
N GLY A 110 8.84 8.42 -8.54
CA GLY A 110 9.84 9.40 -8.97
C GLY A 110 11.25 9.12 -8.43
N LEU A 111 11.36 8.62 -7.20
CA LEU A 111 12.64 8.30 -6.53
C LEU A 111 13.23 6.98 -7.06
N VAL A 112 12.42 5.94 -7.14
CA VAL A 112 12.87 4.58 -7.53
C VAL A 112 12.92 4.44 -9.06
N ARG A 113 12.02 5.08 -9.77
CA ARG A 113 11.82 4.99 -11.23
C ARG A 113 11.75 3.56 -11.75
N PRO A 114 10.85 2.73 -11.20
CA PRO A 114 10.73 1.35 -11.62
C PRO A 114 10.03 1.24 -12.98
N HIS A 115 10.33 0.19 -13.76
CA HIS A 115 9.57 -0.13 -14.96
C HIS A 115 8.19 -0.72 -14.61
N LEU A 116 8.13 -1.56 -13.56
CA LEU A 116 6.92 -2.21 -13.08
C LEU A 116 6.71 -1.88 -11.60
N ALA A 117 5.47 -1.62 -11.19
CA ALA A 117 5.09 -1.48 -9.79
C ALA A 117 3.88 -2.38 -9.47
N PHE A 118 3.95 -3.12 -8.37
CA PHE A 118 3.02 -4.20 -8.03
C PHE A 118 2.12 -3.78 -6.87
N PHE A 119 0.81 -3.90 -7.08
CA PHE A 119 -0.22 -3.56 -6.09
C PHE A 119 -1.23 -4.70 -5.93
N GLY A 120 -1.70 -4.92 -4.72
CA GLY A 120 -2.68 -5.97 -4.43
C GLY A 120 -4.11 -5.57 -4.80
N ALA A 121 -4.85 -6.47 -5.44
CA ALA A 121 -6.27 -6.29 -5.80
C ALA A 121 -7.19 -6.14 -4.58
N LYS A 122 -6.70 -6.48 -3.38
CA LYS A 122 -7.43 -6.25 -2.11
C LYS A 122 -7.89 -4.80 -1.97
N ASP A 123 -7.03 -3.85 -2.33
CA ASP A 123 -7.31 -2.43 -2.27
C ASP A 123 -7.61 -1.91 -3.69
N LEU A 124 -8.65 -2.49 -4.35
CA LEU A 124 -8.94 -2.27 -5.77
C LEU A 124 -9.12 -0.79 -6.13
N GLN A 125 -9.82 -0.03 -5.31
CA GLN A 125 -9.98 1.41 -5.54
C GLN A 125 -8.63 2.13 -5.56
N GLN A 126 -7.71 1.77 -4.66
CA GLN A 126 -6.34 2.30 -4.67
C GLN A 126 -5.61 1.97 -5.97
N VAL A 127 -5.74 0.73 -6.46
CA VAL A 127 -5.13 0.33 -7.75
C VAL A 127 -5.64 1.19 -8.89
N LEU A 128 -6.96 1.37 -9.01
CA LEU A 128 -7.58 2.18 -10.06
C LEU A 128 -7.18 3.66 -9.98
N VAL A 129 -7.11 4.22 -8.77
CA VAL A 129 -6.64 5.59 -8.54
C VAL A 129 -5.18 5.75 -8.97
N ILE A 130 -4.29 4.80 -8.61
CA ILE A 130 -2.88 4.84 -8.98
C ILE A 130 -2.70 4.65 -10.49
N GLN A 131 -3.43 3.74 -11.13
CA GLN A 131 -3.39 3.55 -12.59
C GLN A 131 -3.80 4.84 -13.33
N LYS A 132 -4.87 5.50 -12.87
CA LYS A 132 -5.29 6.79 -13.44
C LYS A 132 -4.22 7.85 -13.23
N MET A 133 -3.68 7.99 -12.04
CA MET A 133 -2.62 8.93 -11.70
C MET A 133 -1.37 8.73 -12.60
N VAL A 134 -0.89 7.51 -12.73
CA VAL A 134 0.30 7.18 -13.55
C VAL A 134 0.08 7.56 -15.01
N ARG A 135 -1.10 7.25 -15.56
CA ARG A 135 -1.48 7.61 -16.93
C ARG A 135 -1.56 9.12 -17.11
N ASP A 136 -2.29 9.81 -16.23
CA ASP A 136 -2.59 11.23 -16.35
C ASP A 136 -1.33 12.10 -16.12
N LEU A 137 -0.39 11.65 -15.30
CA LEU A 137 0.90 12.31 -15.06
C LEU A 137 2.02 11.82 -15.99
N CYS A 138 1.72 10.96 -16.96
CA CYS A 138 2.70 10.40 -17.90
C CYS A 138 3.92 9.74 -17.21
N ILE A 139 3.69 9.10 -16.05
CA ILE A 139 4.75 8.38 -15.32
C ILE A 139 5.08 7.09 -16.08
N ASN A 140 6.36 6.90 -16.41
CA ASN A 140 6.83 5.74 -17.17
C ASN A 140 7.00 4.50 -16.26
N THR A 141 5.88 4.02 -15.69
CA THR A 141 5.82 2.82 -14.84
C THR A 141 4.52 2.07 -15.14
N GLU A 142 4.61 0.80 -15.44
CA GLU A 142 3.44 -0.07 -15.60
C GLU A 142 2.95 -0.55 -14.23
N ILE A 143 1.64 -0.43 -13.96
CA ILE A 143 1.01 -0.88 -12.71
C ILE A 143 0.46 -2.29 -12.89
N ILE A 144 1.05 -3.23 -12.18
CA ILE A 144 0.67 -4.65 -12.17
C ILE A 144 -0.22 -4.94 -10.96
N THR A 145 -1.42 -5.44 -11.22
CA THR A 145 -2.35 -5.88 -10.18
C THR A 145 -2.12 -7.34 -9.85
N VAL A 146 -1.92 -7.65 -8.56
CA VAL A 146 -1.74 -9.03 -8.06
C VAL A 146 -3.00 -9.46 -7.32
N PRO A 147 -3.50 -10.69 -7.54
CA PRO A 147 -4.70 -11.19 -6.87
C PRO A 147 -4.63 -11.13 -5.34
N THR A 148 -5.79 -10.95 -4.70
CA THR A 148 -5.90 -10.92 -3.25
C THR A 148 -5.54 -12.27 -2.65
N MET A 149 -4.54 -12.29 -1.78
CA MET A 149 -4.24 -13.47 -0.95
C MET A 149 -5.21 -13.52 0.23
N ARG A 150 -5.69 -14.74 0.52
CA ARG A 150 -6.64 -14.99 1.61
C ARG A 150 -6.06 -15.97 2.62
N GLU A 151 -6.51 -15.86 3.84
CA GLU A 151 -6.25 -16.82 4.89
C GLU A 151 -7.07 -18.09 4.68
N ALA A 152 -6.81 -19.14 5.45
CA ALA A 152 -7.47 -20.45 5.28
C ALA A 152 -9.01 -20.40 5.46
N ASP A 153 -9.49 -19.43 6.23
CA ASP A 153 -10.92 -19.17 6.46
C ASP A 153 -11.57 -18.28 5.40
N GLY A 154 -10.79 -17.80 4.38
CA GLY A 154 -11.29 -16.96 3.32
C GLY A 154 -11.11 -15.44 3.54
N LEU A 155 -10.73 -15.01 4.76
CA LEU A 155 -10.48 -13.61 5.06
C LEU A 155 -9.31 -13.08 4.23
N ALA A 156 -9.45 -11.90 3.61
CA ALA A 156 -8.36 -11.27 2.90
C ALA A 156 -7.21 -10.90 3.85
N MET A 157 -5.97 -11.26 3.49
CA MET A 157 -4.81 -10.97 4.33
C MET A 157 -4.61 -9.46 4.52
N SER A 158 -4.46 -9.05 5.77
CA SER A 158 -4.23 -7.65 6.16
C SER A 158 -3.38 -7.58 7.42
N SER A 159 -2.49 -6.59 7.49
CA SER A 159 -1.74 -6.27 8.72
C SER A 159 -2.66 -5.89 9.89
N ARG A 160 -3.89 -5.47 9.60
CA ARG A 160 -4.91 -5.12 10.59
C ARG A 160 -5.73 -6.32 11.09
N ASN A 161 -5.60 -7.51 10.49
CA ASN A 161 -6.32 -8.70 10.96
C ASN A 161 -5.95 -9.08 12.39
N THR A 162 -4.78 -8.67 12.88
CA THR A 162 -4.35 -8.86 14.28
C THR A 162 -5.19 -8.07 15.30
N TYR A 163 -5.98 -7.10 14.87
CA TYR A 163 -6.86 -6.32 15.75
C TYR A 163 -8.23 -6.97 15.96
N LEU A 164 -8.60 -7.92 15.09
CA LEU A 164 -9.91 -8.54 15.10
C LEU A 164 -10.05 -9.54 16.26
N SER A 165 -11.14 -9.44 17.03
CA SER A 165 -11.62 -10.52 17.87
C SER A 165 -12.13 -11.70 17.01
N ASP A 166 -12.32 -12.85 17.62
CA ASP A 166 -12.87 -14.04 16.93
C ASP A 166 -14.27 -13.75 16.35
N GLU A 167 -15.09 -13.00 17.06
CA GLU A 167 -16.43 -12.60 16.62
C GLU A 167 -16.39 -11.63 15.41
N GLU A 168 -15.53 -10.61 15.49
CA GLU A 168 -15.34 -9.66 14.39
C GLU A 168 -14.72 -10.34 13.17
N ARG A 169 -13.82 -11.29 13.38
CA ARG A 169 -13.22 -12.07 12.31
C ARG A 169 -14.29 -12.89 11.58
N ALA A 170 -15.16 -13.59 12.30
CA ALA A 170 -16.26 -14.37 11.72
C ALA A 170 -17.21 -13.47 10.91
N ALA A 171 -17.62 -12.33 11.46
CA ALA A 171 -18.50 -11.37 10.78
C ALA A 171 -17.88 -10.78 9.50
N ASN A 172 -16.56 -10.53 9.48
CA ASN A 172 -15.87 -10.03 8.30
C ASN A 172 -15.79 -11.06 7.16
N ILE A 173 -15.70 -12.34 7.48
CA ILE A 173 -15.70 -13.42 6.47
C ILE A 173 -17.02 -13.45 5.72
N ASP A 174 -18.14 -13.33 6.41
CA ASP A 174 -19.48 -13.34 5.80
C ASP A 174 -19.70 -12.17 4.83
N VAL A 175 -19.17 -11.00 5.12
CA VAL A 175 -19.25 -9.81 4.23
C VAL A 175 -18.47 -10.01 2.92
N TYR A 176 -17.33 -10.71 2.97
CA TYR A 176 -16.52 -10.94 1.76
C TYR A 176 -17.03 -12.07 0.85
N LEU A 177 -17.91 -12.94 1.34
CA LEU A 177 -18.53 -14.00 0.54
C LEU A 177 -19.69 -13.48 -0.33
N ILE A 178 -20.18 -12.26 -0.09
CA ILE A 178 -21.33 -11.67 -0.78
C ILE A 178 -20.88 -10.74 -1.95
N ASN A 179 -19.60 -10.42 -2.07
CA ASN A 179 -19.00 -9.60 -3.10
C ASN A 179 -18.03 -10.43 -3.94
#